data_56824d18076fa854004e784d6bacc6db
#
_entry.id   56824d18076fa854004e784d6bacc6db
#
_cell.length_a   1.000
_cell.length_b   1.000
_cell.length_c   1.000
_cell.angle_alpha   90.00
_cell.angle_beta   90.00
_cell.angle_gamma   90.00
#
_symmetry.space_group_name_H-M   'P 1'
#
loop_
_entity.id
_entity.type
_entity.pdbx_description
1 polymer ?
#
loop_
_entity_poly.entity_id
_entity_poly.type
_entity_poly.pdbx_seq_one_letter_code
_entity_poly.pdbx_strand_id
1 'polypeptide(L)'
;MWTGRGEVILNTICNDNNNNKKDSALINTHEQHKIVDNECKYACLNRNEISTIAKVLNVSENEISDIQILKKGMTNRSFSFICKSEKYIIRIPGEGTNQLINRANEARVYHTIKGKGICDDPVYINSKNGFKITRYIENVRVCDSMNQDDLIVCMKKLKEFHNMNLKANHVFDIFGQLQYYEELWEGTPSIYSDYEETKENVMHLKSYIEEHRNKWCLTHIDAVPDNFLFCNEGVQLTDWEYAGMQDPHVDIAMFCIYSLYDQRHVDNLIDIYFDGKCDKSTRIKIYCYIAVCGLLWSNWCEYKKKLGVEFGEYSLHQYSYAKEYYKIVMEELSDES
;
A
#
# COMPACT_ATOMS: atom_id res chain seq x y z
N MET A 1 -16.88 -18.97 -7.75
CA MET A 1 -17.25 -18.35 -6.46
C MET A 1 -15.95 -18.01 -5.75
N TRP A 2 -15.47 -16.80 -5.90
CA TRP A 2 -14.22 -16.32 -5.32
C TRP A 2 -14.57 -15.57 -4.03
N THR A 3 -14.20 -16.13 -2.89
CA THR A 3 -14.35 -15.47 -1.60
C THR A 3 -13.15 -14.55 -1.45
N GLY A 4 -13.40 -13.23 -1.44
CA GLY A 4 -12.39 -12.20 -1.30
C GLY A 4 -11.56 -12.31 -0.01
N ARG A 5 -10.46 -13.01 -0.09
CA ARG A 5 -9.28 -12.90 0.77
C ARG A 5 -8.10 -12.99 -0.16
N GLY A 6 -7.46 -11.87 -0.44
CA GLY A 6 -6.19 -11.83 -1.17
C GLY A 6 -5.08 -12.53 -0.39
N GLU A 7 -5.19 -13.86 -0.24
CA GLU A 7 -4.07 -14.69 0.17
C GLU A 7 -3.21 -14.96 -1.06
N VAL A 8 -2.19 -14.13 -1.26
CA VAL A 8 -1.06 -14.53 -2.10
C VAL A 8 -0.29 -15.55 -1.29
N ILE A 9 -0.58 -16.84 -1.53
CA ILE A 9 0.20 -17.96 -0.99
C ILE A 9 1.52 -17.98 -1.76
N LEU A 10 2.55 -17.35 -1.22
CA LEU A 10 3.93 -17.61 -1.63
C LEU A 10 4.36 -18.94 -1.02
N ASN A 11 4.15 -20.05 -1.76
CA ASN A 11 4.79 -21.32 -1.47
C ASN A 11 6.29 -21.18 -1.70
N THR A 12 7.02 -20.83 -0.65
CA THR A 12 8.47 -21.02 -0.61
C THR A 12 8.71 -22.45 -0.16
N ILE A 13 9.06 -23.32 -1.12
CA ILE A 13 9.53 -24.67 -0.86
C ILE A 13 10.88 -24.54 -0.15
N CYS A 14 10.90 -24.76 1.16
CA CYS A 14 12.13 -25.10 1.86
C CYS A 14 12.46 -26.56 1.52
N ASN A 15 13.43 -26.78 0.65
CA ASN A 15 14.04 -28.10 0.44
C ASN A 15 14.92 -28.42 1.65
N ASP A 16 14.38 -29.18 2.59
CA ASP A 16 15.17 -29.90 3.57
C ASP A 16 15.78 -31.16 2.93
N ASN A 17 16.98 -31.02 2.44
CA ASN A 17 17.86 -32.17 2.21
C ASN A 17 18.89 -32.23 3.33
N ASN A 18 18.62 -33.04 4.34
CA ASN A 18 19.67 -33.68 5.10
C ASN A 18 19.17 -34.99 5.74
N ASN A 19 19.47 -36.07 5.04
CA ASN A 19 19.48 -37.41 5.60
C ASN A 19 20.88 -37.72 6.11
N ASN A 20 20.92 -38.39 7.29
CA ASN A 20 21.99 -39.20 7.90
C ASN A 20 23.01 -38.50 8.81
N LYS A 21 22.86 -38.73 10.11
CA LYS A 21 23.60 -39.75 10.89
C LYS A 21 23.20 -39.70 12.37
N LYS A 22 22.88 -40.89 12.89
CA LYS A 22 22.83 -41.18 14.36
C LYS A 22 24.25 -41.09 14.91
N ASP A 23 24.36 -40.45 16.11
CA ASP A 23 24.94 -41.04 17.32
C ASP A 23 24.98 -40.02 18.47
N SER A 24 24.40 -40.51 19.56
CA SER A 24 24.64 -40.26 20.99
C SER A 24 25.41 -39.04 21.49
N ALA A 25 24.73 -38.16 22.26
CA ALA A 25 25.15 -37.82 23.63
C ALA A 25 24.08 -36.98 24.35
N LEU A 26 23.57 -37.45 25.47
CA LEU A 26 22.77 -36.70 26.44
C LEU A 26 23.63 -35.59 27.06
N ILE A 27 23.33 -34.33 26.70
CA ILE A 27 23.85 -33.15 27.37
C ILE A 27 22.71 -32.14 27.56
N ASN A 28 22.40 -31.88 28.84
CA ASN A 28 21.64 -30.81 29.46
C ASN A 28 20.59 -30.07 28.60
N THR A 29 19.34 -30.49 28.70
CA THR A 29 18.17 -29.92 28.02
C THR A 29 17.78 -28.49 28.47
N HIS A 30 18.32 -27.96 29.58
CA HIS A 30 17.98 -26.61 30.09
C HIS A 30 18.81 -25.47 29.46
N GLU A 31 20.06 -25.73 29.05
CA GLU A 31 20.86 -24.72 28.34
C GLU A 31 20.57 -24.66 26.85
N GLN A 32 20.21 -25.80 26.24
CA GLN A 32 19.83 -25.83 24.83
C GLN A 32 18.50 -25.08 24.56
N HIS A 33 17.52 -25.11 25.44
CA HIS A 33 16.29 -24.32 25.29
C HIS A 33 16.55 -22.82 25.37
N LYS A 34 17.47 -22.34 26.20
CA LYS A 34 17.83 -20.92 26.28
C LYS A 34 18.62 -20.44 25.06
N ILE A 35 19.42 -21.29 24.44
CA ILE A 35 20.19 -20.96 23.23
C ILE A 35 19.27 -20.97 22.01
N VAL A 36 18.35 -21.93 21.90
CA VAL A 36 17.36 -22.02 20.81
C VAL A 36 16.36 -20.85 20.89
N ASP A 37 15.88 -20.46 22.07
CA ASP A 37 15.01 -19.29 22.25
C ASP A 37 15.72 -17.96 21.90
N ASN A 38 17.02 -17.83 22.20
CA ASN A 38 17.79 -16.66 21.83
C ASN A 38 18.08 -16.60 20.32
N GLU A 39 18.40 -17.70 19.67
CA GLU A 39 18.59 -17.75 18.22
C GLU A 39 17.28 -17.51 17.46
N CYS A 40 16.15 -18.03 17.92
CA CYS A 40 14.84 -17.79 17.35
C CYS A 40 14.38 -16.33 17.51
N LYS A 41 14.75 -15.69 18.62
CA LYS A 41 14.46 -14.27 18.92
C LYS A 41 15.09 -13.30 17.89
N TYR A 42 16.22 -13.67 17.31
CA TYR A 42 16.95 -12.89 16.30
C TYR A 42 16.71 -13.35 14.85
N ALA A 43 16.04 -14.47 14.65
CA ALA A 43 15.79 -15.00 13.30
C ALA A 43 14.89 -14.09 12.42
N CYS A 44 14.09 -13.21 13.03
CA CYS A 44 13.16 -12.32 12.35
C CYS A 44 13.71 -10.90 12.14
N LEU A 45 14.38 -10.32 13.13
CA LEU A 45 15.04 -9.02 13.08
C LEU A 45 16.56 -9.21 13.25
N ASN A 46 17.33 -8.49 12.46
CA ASN A 46 18.78 -8.51 12.63
C ASN A 46 19.23 -7.61 13.80
N ARG A 47 20.51 -7.76 14.23
CA ARG A 47 21.06 -6.99 15.34
C ARG A 47 20.96 -5.47 15.17
N ASN A 48 21.15 -4.96 13.95
CA ASN A 48 21.06 -3.52 13.69
C ASN A 48 19.63 -3.00 13.83
N GLU A 49 18.64 -3.81 13.44
CA GLU A 49 17.22 -3.49 13.58
C GLU A 49 16.82 -3.45 15.06
N ILE A 50 17.26 -4.43 15.87
CA ILE A 50 17.01 -4.45 17.31
C ILE A 50 17.73 -3.30 18.02
N SER A 51 18.98 -3.03 17.67
CA SER A 51 19.74 -1.90 18.22
C SER A 51 19.06 -0.56 17.88
N THR A 52 18.46 -0.45 16.69
CA THR A 52 17.68 0.74 16.29
C THR A 52 16.45 0.90 17.19
N ILE A 53 15.68 -0.19 17.42
CA ILE A 53 14.52 -0.16 18.32
C ILE A 53 14.95 0.27 19.73
N ALA A 54 16.01 -0.35 20.28
CA ALA A 54 16.52 -0.07 21.61
C ALA A 54 16.91 1.41 21.77
N LYS A 55 17.62 1.95 20.77
CA LYS A 55 18.03 3.37 20.73
C LYS A 55 16.84 4.31 20.66
N VAL A 56 15.87 4.02 19.79
CA VAL A 56 14.70 4.88 19.60
C VAL A 56 13.82 4.93 20.85
N LEU A 57 13.59 3.79 21.46
CA LEU A 57 12.74 3.68 22.67
C LEU A 57 13.52 3.97 23.97
N ASN A 58 14.81 4.23 23.88
CA ASN A 58 15.72 4.45 25.02
C ASN A 58 15.64 3.32 26.06
N VAL A 59 15.92 2.11 25.60
CA VAL A 59 15.89 0.86 26.40
C VAL A 59 17.11 0.00 26.08
N SER A 60 17.37 -1.02 26.90
CA SER A 60 18.32 -2.08 26.54
C SER A 60 17.69 -3.08 25.56
N GLU A 61 18.51 -3.76 24.77
CA GLU A 61 18.03 -4.79 23.83
C GLU A 61 17.27 -5.93 24.53
N ASN A 62 17.62 -6.22 25.81
CA ASN A 62 16.97 -7.25 26.62
C ASN A 62 15.54 -6.89 27.04
N GLU A 63 15.14 -5.63 26.95
CA GLU A 63 13.77 -5.18 27.24
C GLU A 63 12.84 -5.34 26.03
N ILE A 64 13.38 -5.78 24.88
CA ILE A 64 12.62 -6.06 23.65
C ILE A 64 12.32 -7.57 23.63
N SER A 65 11.05 -7.94 23.59
CA SER A 65 10.58 -9.33 23.66
C SER A 65 9.39 -9.57 22.75
N ASP A 66 8.97 -10.83 22.63
CA ASP A 66 7.80 -11.27 21.85
C ASP A 66 7.77 -10.69 20.42
N ILE A 67 8.90 -10.85 19.72
CA ILE A 67 9.02 -10.40 18.32
C ILE A 67 8.27 -11.38 17.43
N GLN A 68 7.23 -10.90 16.76
CA GLN A 68 6.40 -11.71 15.87
C GLN A 68 6.34 -11.07 14.47
N ILE A 69 6.42 -11.90 13.45
CA ILE A 69 6.22 -11.45 12.06
C ILE A 69 4.74 -11.15 11.88
N LEU A 70 4.43 -9.94 11.42
CA LEU A 70 3.11 -9.58 10.92
C LEU A 70 3.01 -9.99 9.44
N LYS A 71 1.84 -9.85 8.85
CA LYS A 71 1.62 -10.12 7.42
C LYS A 71 2.73 -9.46 6.59
N LYS A 72 3.38 -10.24 5.73
CA LYS A 72 4.39 -9.73 4.80
C LYS A 72 3.68 -8.89 3.75
N GLY A 73 3.82 -7.56 3.82
CA GLY A 73 3.28 -6.65 2.82
C GLY A 73 3.99 -6.79 1.47
N MET A 74 3.40 -6.22 0.42
CA MET A 74 3.99 -6.22 -0.94
C MET A 74 5.28 -5.41 -1.02
N THR A 75 5.43 -4.40 -0.16
CA THR A 75 6.55 -3.44 -0.17
C THR A 75 7.41 -3.50 1.09
N ASN A 76 6.86 -3.86 2.23
CA ASN A 76 7.51 -3.72 3.53
C ASN A 76 7.45 -5.02 4.35
N ARG A 77 8.44 -5.22 5.23
CA ARG A 77 8.42 -6.23 6.30
C ARG A 77 7.95 -5.57 7.59
N SER A 78 6.98 -6.15 8.26
CA SER A 78 6.45 -5.63 9.53
C SER A 78 6.53 -6.67 10.62
N PHE A 79 6.94 -6.24 11.81
CA PHE A 79 7.04 -7.07 13.01
C PHE A 79 6.36 -6.36 14.17
N SER A 80 5.64 -7.13 15.01
CA SER A 80 5.25 -6.65 16.33
C SER A 80 6.27 -7.07 17.36
N PHE A 81 6.40 -6.28 18.44
CA PHE A 81 7.26 -6.59 19.57
C PHE A 81 6.74 -5.92 20.86
N ILE A 82 7.13 -6.45 22.01
CA ILE A 82 6.81 -5.88 23.31
C ILE A 82 8.04 -5.17 23.87
N CYS A 83 7.84 -3.98 24.41
CA CYS A 83 8.84 -3.22 25.14
C CYS A 83 8.18 -2.49 26.33
N LYS A 84 8.70 -2.67 27.54
CA LYS A 84 8.15 -2.07 28.77
C LYS A 84 6.63 -2.27 28.93
N SER A 85 6.15 -3.48 28.65
CA SER A 85 4.74 -3.87 28.71
C SER A 85 3.83 -3.18 27.65
N GLU A 86 4.37 -2.38 26.77
CA GLU A 86 3.66 -1.84 25.59
C GLU A 86 4.02 -2.62 24.33
N LYS A 87 3.04 -2.81 23.44
CA LYS A 87 3.23 -3.48 22.15
C LYS A 87 3.42 -2.46 21.05
N TYR A 88 4.33 -2.73 20.15
CA TYR A 88 4.71 -1.87 19.04
C TYR A 88 4.74 -2.65 17.73
N ILE A 89 4.72 -1.91 16.63
CA ILE A 89 5.01 -2.41 15.29
C ILE A 89 6.25 -1.67 14.77
N ILE A 90 7.21 -2.42 14.20
CA ILE A 90 8.26 -1.85 13.35
C ILE A 90 8.00 -2.25 11.90
N ARG A 91 8.01 -1.26 11.00
CA ARG A 91 8.00 -1.45 9.55
C ARG A 91 9.40 -1.19 9.00
N ILE A 92 9.88 -2.14 8.22
CA ILE A 92 11.19 -2.12 7.57
C ILE A 92 10.97 -2.20 6.06
N PRO A 93 11.48 -1.24 5.28
CA PRO A 93 11.37 -1.28 3.83
C PRO A 93 11.92 -2.58 3.23
N GLY A 94 11.18 -3.15 2.30
CA GLY A 94 11.58 -4.33 1.55
C GLY A 94 12.56 -4.00 0.43
N GLU A 95 13.08 -5.04 -0.20
CA GLU A 95 14.02 -4.92 -1.31
C GLU A 95 13.38 -4.20 -2.51
N GLY A 96 14.16 -3.33 -3.18
CA GLY A 96 13.71 -2.55 -4.34
C GLY A 96 12.78 -1.37 -4.03
N THR A 97 12.34 -1.18 -2.78
CA THR A 97 11.41 -0.08 -2.43
C THR A 97 12.06 1.30 -2.42
N ASN A 98 13.38 1.38 -2.27
CA ASN A 98 14.11 2.65 -2.29
C ASN A 98 14.07 3.36 -3.66
N GLN A 99 13.79 2.64 -4.74
CA GLN A 99 13.59 3.21 -6.07
C GLN A 99 12.15 3.70 -6.25
N LEU A 100 11.19 3.14 -5.51
CA LEU A 100 9.77 3.48 -5.60
C LEU A 100 9.37 4.61 -4.65
N ILE A 101 9.99 4.69 -3.47
CA ILE A 101 9.54 5.51 -2.35
C ILE A 101 10.61 6.51 -1.93
N ASN A 102 10.24 7.78 -1.91
CA ASN A 102 11.05 8.83 -1.32
C ASN A 102 10.82 8.91 0.20
N ARG A 103 11.69 8.31 0.99
CA ARG A 103 11.56 8.23 2.45
C ARG A 103 11.54 9.57 3.17
N ALA A 104 12.18 10.58 2.60
CA ALA A 104 12.14 11.94 3.15
C ALA A 104 10.77 12.59 2.91
N ASN A 105 10.11 12.31 1.78
CA ASN A 105 8.74 12.75 1.51
C ASN A 105 7.76 12.08 2.47
N GLU A 106 7.84 10.76 2.62
CA GLU A 106 7.02 9.99 3.55
C GLU A 106 7.12 10.55 4.98
N ALA A 107 8.33 10.77 5.49
CA ALA A 107 8.53 11.33 6.83
C ALA A 107 7.92 12.74 6.98
N ARG A 108 7.98 13.58 5.93
CA ARG A 108 7.34 14.91 5.93
C ARG A 108 5.82 14.82 5.91
N VAL A 109 5.25 13.86 5.18
CA VAL A 109 3.81 13.60 5.18
C VAL A 109 3.35 13.24 6.58
N TYR A 110 3.98 12.27 7.24
CA TYR A 110 3.64 11.91 8.62
C TYR A 110 3.75 13.11 9.58
N HIS A 111 4.73 13.99 9.39
CA HIS A 111 4.82 15.23 10.18
C HIS A 111 3.63 16.17 9.92
N THR A 112 3.16 16.28 8.67
CA THR A 112 2.03 17.13 8.28
C THR A 112 0.70 16.64 8.85
N ILE A 113 0.48 15.30 8.90
CA ILE A 113 -0.78 14.70 9.36
C ILE A 113 -0.80 14.38 10.86
N LYS A 114 0.35 14.49 11.53
CA LYS A 114 0.49 14.19 12.97
C LYS A 114 -0.53 14.95 13.82
N GLY A 115 -1.18 14.25 14.74
CA GLY A 115 -2.13 14.79 15.69
C GLY A 115 -3.47 15.26 15.08
N LYS A 116 -3.74 14.92 13.80
CA LYS A 116 -4.99 15.31 13.12
C LYS A 116 -6.08 14.23 13.19
N GLY A 117 -5.82 13.12 13.88
CA GLY A 117 -6.77 12.02 13.99
C GLY A 117 -7.02 11.28 12.68
N ILE A 118 -6.07 11.33 11.74
CA ILE A 118 -6.17 10.70 10.42
C ILE A 118 -5.48 9.34 10.42
N CYS A 119 -4.31 9.26 11.04
CA CYS A 119 -3.43 8.09 10.99
C CYS A 119 -2.94 7.67 12.38
N ASP A 120 -2.31 6.49 12.42
CA ASP A 120 -1.46 6.02 13.50
C ASP A 120 -0.22 6.94 13.60
N ASP A 121 -0.21 7.89 14.50
CA ASP A 121 0.96 8.76 14.70
C ASP A 121 2.20 7.92 15.04
N PRO A 122 3.25 7.91 14.20
CA PRO A 122 4.42 7.10 14.46
C PRO A 122 5.21 7.63 15.66
N VAL A 123 5.67 6.71 16.50
CA VAL A 123 6.63 7.00 17.57
C VAL A 123 7.97 7.42 16.96
N TYR A 124 8.30 6.81 15.83
CA TYR A 124 9.53 7.08 15.09
C TYR A 124 9.36 6.84 13.61
N ILE A 125 9.92 7.71 12.80
CA ILE A 125 10.09 7.50 11.36
C ILE A 125 11.46 8.05 10.93
N ASN A 126 12.21 7.25 10.17
CA ASN A 126 13.52 7.62 9.67
C ASN A 126 13.45 8.05 8.21
N SER A 127 13.72 9.33 7.96
CA SER A 127 13.67 9.92 6.61
C SER A 127 14.75 9.42 5.63
N LYS A 128 15.76 8.66 6.11
CA LYS A 128 16.84 8.13 5.26
C LYS A 128 16.58 6.69 4.83
N ASN A 129 16.13 5.84 5.76
CA ASN A 129 15.96 4.41 5.51
C ASN A 129 14.52 3.92 5.62
N GLY A 130 13.56 4.79 5.94
CA GLY A 130 12.14 4.46 6.01
C GLY A 130 11.73 3.56 7.18
N PHE A 131 12.60 3.31 8.17
CA PHE A 131 12.18 2.58 9.37
C PHE A 131 11.11 3.39 10.10
N LYS A 132 9.99 2.73 10.40
CA LYS A 132 8.88 3.34 11.12
C LYS A 132 8.50 2.47 12.32
N ILE A 133 8.33 3.08 13.50
CA ILE A 133 7.82 2.43 14.70
C ILE A 133 6.52 3.12 15.10
N THR A 134 5.46 2.33 15.26
CA THR A 134 4.14 2.78 15.73
C THR A 134 3.73 1.99 16.96
N ARG A 135 2.79 2.52 17.75
CA ARG A 135 2.13 1.72 18.77
C ARG A 135 1.25 0.67 18.12
N TYR A 136 1.16 -0.50 18.72
CA TYR A 136 0.23 -1.53 18.29
C TYR A 136 -1.20 -1.12 18.69
N ILE A 137 -2.13 -1.18 17.75
CA ILE A 137 -3.54 -0.91 18.02
C ILE A 137 -4.24 -2.27 18.17
N GLU A 138 -4.84 -2.51 19.34
CA GLU A 138 -5.57 -3.74 19.60
C GLU A 138 -6.93 -3.76 18.89
N ASN A 139 -7.42 -4.98 18.61
CA ASN A 139 -8.74 -5.21 18.02
C ASN A 139 -8.98 -4.48 16.67
N VAL A 140 -7.92 -4.38 15.86
CA VAL A 140 -7.98 -3.76 14.54
C VAL A 140 -8.47 -4.77 13.51
N ARG A 141 -9.37 -4.33 12.63
CA ARG A 141 -9.68 -4.98 11.36
C ARG A 141 -9.52 -3.98 10.20
N VAL A 142 -9.28 -4.50 9.02
CA VAL A 142 -9.27 -3.70 7.78
C VAL A 142 -10.69 -3.54 7.24
N CYS A 143 -10.85 -2.64 6.26
CA CYS A 143 -12.11 -2.47 5.54
C CYS A 143 -12.47 -3.76 4.77
N ASP A 144 -13.72 -4.18 4.89
CA ASP A 144 -14.32 -5.14 3.96
C ASP A 144 -14.89 -4.36 2.77
N SER A 145 -14.21 -4.46 1.62
CA SER A 145 -14.59 -3.73 0.41
C SER A 145 -15.94 -4.14 -0.19
N MET A 146 -16.57 -5.21 0.31
CA MET A 146 -17.91 -5.64 -0.09
C MET A 146 -18.98 -5.25 0.94
N ASN A 147 -18.60 -4.68 2.08
CA ASN A 147 -19.52 -4.24 3.12
C ASN A 147 -19.89 -2.76 2.95
N GLN A 148 -21.16 -2.48 2.67
CA GLN A 148 -21.65 -1.11 2.42
C GLN A 148 -21.42 -0.15 3.59
N ASP A 149 -21.56 -0.60 4.84
CA ASP A 149 -21.34 0.25 6.01
C ASP A 149 -19.86 0.61 6.15
N ASP A 150 -18.95 -0.30 5.86
CA ASP A 150 -17.52 -0.04 5.84
C ASP A 150 -17.17 0.99 4.75
N LEU A 151 -17.74 0.85 3.54
CA LEU A 151 -17.51 1.81 2.45
C LEU A 151 -17.97 3.22 2.81
N ILE A 152 -19.15 3.35 3.43
CA ILE A 152 -19.66 4.65 3.89
C ILE A 152 -18.67 5.29 4.88
N VAL A 153 -18.16 4.53 5.85
CA VAL A 153 -17.22 5.03 6.86
C VAL A 153 -15.88 5.39 6.23
N CYS A 154 -15.35 4.55 5.33
CA CYS A 154 -14.09 4.81 4.65
C CYS A 154 -14.16 6.05 3.75
N MET A 155 -15.22 6.18 2.93
CA MET A 155 -15.37 7.33 2.03
C MET A 155 -15.62 8.63 2.80
N LYS A 156 -16.35 8.57 3.92
CA LYS A 156 -16.50 9.71 4.82
C LYS A 156 -15.14 10.15 5.39
N LYS A 157 -14.33 9.20 5.88
CA LYS A 157 -12.99 9.48 6.41
C LYS A 157 -12.09 10.09 5.36
N LEU A 158 -12.11 9.54 4.14
CA LEU A 158 -11.33 10.03 3.02
C LEU A 158 -11.75 11.46 2.63
N LYS A 159 -13.05 11.72 2.56
CA LYS A 159 -13.61 13.06 2.29
C LYS A 159 -13.24 14.08 3.37
N GLU A 160 -13.29 13.67 4.64
CA GLU A 160 -12.84 14.50 5.77
C GLU A 160 -11.36 14.88 5.62
N PHE A 161 -10.51 13.90 5.30
CA PHE A 161 -9.09 14.13 5.03
C PHE A 161 -8.86 15.10 3.86
N HIS A 162 -9.48 14.89 2.72
CA HIS A 162 -9.36 15.77 1.56
C HIS A 162 -9.82 17.21 1.87
N ASN A 163 -10.90 17.37 2.63
CA ASN A 163 -11.44 18.66 3.03
C ASN A 163 -10.53 19.43 4.01
N MET A 164 -9.58 18.78 4.68
CA MET A 164 -8.56 19.49 5.46
C MET A 164 -7.63 20.34 4.59
N ASN A 165 -7.61 20.12 3.28
CA ASN A 165 -6.78 20.85 2.30
C ASN A 165 -5.31 20.93 2.71
N LEU A 166 -4.78 19.85 3.31
CA LEU A 166 -3.39 19.76 3.73
C LEU A 166 -2.46 19.90 2.54
N LYS A 167 -1.24 20.36 2.78
CA LYS A 167 -0.24 20.56 1.74
C LYS A 167 1.03 19.77 2.04
N ALA A 168 1.62 19.24 0.99
CA ALA A 168 2.98 18.71 0.97
C ALA A 168 3.85 19.57 0.05
N ASN A 169 5.15 19.48 0.21
CA ASN A 169 6.12 20.22 -0.63
C ASN A 169 6.57 19.41 -1.86
N HIS A 170 5.87 18.34 -2.19
CA HIS A 170 6.12 17.51 -3.36
C HIS A 170 4.79 17.09 -3.98
N VAL A 171 4.87 16.78 -5.27
CA VAL A 171 3.75 16.34 -6.11
C VAL A 171 3.91 14.84 -6.35
N PHE A 172 2.80 14.10 -6.36
CA PHE A 172 2.74 12.79 -6.97
C PHE A 172 2.32 12.96 -8.43
N ASP A 173 3.30 13.11 -9.33
CA ASP A 173 3.05 13.22 -10.76
C ASP A 173 2.69 11.83 -11.32
N ILE A 174 1.41 11.55 -11.42
CA ILE A 174 0.90 10.23 -11.83
C ILE A 174 1.37 9.82 -13.24
N PHE A 175 1.46 10.77 -14.19
CA PHE A 175 1.91 10.50 -15.55
C PHE A 175 3.44 10.37 -15.63
N GLY A 176 4.17 11.20 -14.88
CA GLY A 176 5.61 11.04 -14.74
C GLY A 176 5.97 9.73 -14.04
N GLN A 177 5.14 9.28 -13.09
CA GLN A 177 5.34 8.01 -12.40
C GLN A 177 5.10 6.79 -13.32
N LEU A 178 4.14 6.88 -14.25
CA LEU A 178 3.96 5.87 -15.31
C LEU A 178 5.24 5.66 -16.12
N GLN A 179 5.85 6.75 -16.61
CA GLN A 179 7.11 6.70 -17.35
C GLN A 179 8.26 6.18 -16.51
N TYR A 180 8.34 6.64 -15.25
CA TYR A 180 9.40 6.21 -14.35
C TYR A 180 9.33 4.70 -14.06
N TYR A 181 8.15 4.15 -13.82
CA TYR A 181 8.02 2.70 -13.59
C TYR A 181 8.36 1.89 -14.85
N GLU A 182 8.03 2.40 -16.03
CA GLU A 182 8.43 1.81 -17.31
C GLU A 182 9.96 1.80 -17.47
N GLU A 183 10.66 2.90 -17.14
CA GLU A 183 12.12 2.97 -17.14
C GLU A 183 12.77 1.95 -16.19
N LEU A 184 12.12 1.62 -15.06
CA LEU A 184 12.65 0.65 -14.10
C LEU A 184 12.69 -0.78 -14.64
N TRP A 185 11.83 -1.12 -15.59
CA TRP A 185 11.86 -2.42 -16.27
C TRP A 185 12.33 -2.35 -17.73
N GLU A 186 12.90 -1.21 -18.15
CA GLU A 186 13.49 -1.00 -19.46
C GLU A 186 14.44 -2.16 -19.89
N GLY A 187 14.43 -2.47 -21.18
CA GLY A 187 15.21 -3.58 -21.76
C GLY A 187 14.51 -4.94 -21.67
N THR A 188 13.31 -5.00 -21.07
CA THR A 188 12.42 -6.16 -21.07
C THR A 188 11.11 -5.73 -21.73
N PRO A 189 10.63 -6.36 -22.82
CA PRO A 189 9.32 -6.03 -23.37
C PRO A 189 8.24 -6.31 -22.33
N SER A 190 7.17 -5.47 -22.34
CA SER A 190 5.98 -5.75 -21.54
C SER A 190 5.42 -7.14 -21.86
N ILE A 191 4.83 -7.78 -20.86
CA ILE A 191 4.14 -9.08 -21.06
C ILE A 191 2.85 -8.91 -21.89
N TYR A 192 2.37 -7.68 -22.06
CA TYR A 192 1.16 -7.36 -22.81
C TYR A 192 1.53 -6.92 -24.23
N SER A 193 1.06 -7.66 -25.24
CA SER A 193 1.41 -7.43 -26.64
C SER A 193 0.87 -6.10 -27.21
N ASP A 194 -0.16 -5.53 -26.57
CA ASP A 194 -0.83 -4.27 -26.93
C ASP A 194 -0.48 -3.12 -25.97
N TYR A 195 0.66 -3.23 -25.26
CA TYR A 195 1.07 -2.27 -24.25
C TYR A 195 1.20 -0.83 -24.78
N GLU A 196 1.89 -0.66 -25.91
CA GLU A 196 2.12 0.68 -26.48
C GLU A 196 0.81 1.37 -26.86
N GLU A 197 -0.13 0.66 -27.50
CA GLU A 197 -1.45 1.17 -27.83
C GLU A 197 -2.24 1.54 -26.56
N THR A 198 -2.22 0.66 -25.55
CA THR A 198 -2.91 0.92 -24.28
C THR A 198 -2.33 2.14 -23.57
N LYS A 199 -1.00 2.28 -23.55
CA LYS A 199 -0.31 3.44 -23.00
C LYS A 199 -0.68 4.74 -23.72
N GLU A 200 -0.66 4.75 -25.05
CA GLU A 200 -1.06 5.91 -25.84
C GLU A 200 -2.51 6.32 -25.51
N ASN A 201 -3.42 5.36 -25.46
CA ASN A 201 -4.82 5.58 -25.11
C ASN A 201 -4.97 6.19 -23.71
N VAL A 202 -4.26 5.66 -22.71
CA VAL A 202 -4.28 6.20 -21.34
C VAL A 202 -3.68 7.61 -21.29
N MET A 203 -2.60 7.87 -22.02
CA MET A 203 -1.98 9.19 -22.08
C MET A 203 -2.88 10.25 -22.71
N HIS A 204 -3.78 9.89 -23.64
CA HIS A 204 -4.79 10.80 -24.20
C HIS A 204 -5.77 11.33 -23.14
N LEU A 205 -6.03 10.57 -22.07
CA LEU A 205 -6.93 11.00 -20.99
C LEU A 205 -6.38 12.18 -20.18
N LYS A 206 -5.09 12.48 -20.32
CA LYS A 206 -4.41 13.54 -19.57
C LYS A 206 -5.07 14.91 -19.79
N SER A 207 -5.44 15.22 -21.01
CA SER A 207 -6.07 16.52 -21.35
C SER A 207 -7.40 16.69 -20.62
N TYR A 208 -8.25 15.67 -20.62
CA TYR A 208 -9.52 15.71 -19.91
C TYR A 208 -9.34 15.85 -18.40
N ILE A 209 -8.40 15.11 -17.82
CA ILE A 209 -8.06 15.21 -16.40
C ILE A 209 -7.60 16.63 -16.05
N GLU A 210 -6.71 17.23 -16.84
CA GLU A 210 -6.18 18.58 -16.59
C GLU A 210 -7.26 19.66 -16.69
N GLU A 211 -8.19 19.52 -17.61
CA GLU A 211 -9.32 20.44 -17.77
C GLU A 211 -10.30 20.38 -16.59
N HIS A 212 -10.55 19.17 -16.06
CA HIS A 212 -11.56 18.94 -15.02
C HIS A 212 -10.95 18.69 -13.62
N ARG A 213 -9.64 18.92 -13.46
CA ARG A 213 -8.96 18.65 -12.17
C ARG A 213 -9.46 19.53 -11.06
N ASN A 214 -9.53 18.96 -9.88
CA ASN A 214 -9.77 19.70 -8.65
C ASN A 214 -8.51 20.45 -8.17
N LYS A 215 -8.72 21.34 -7.20
CA LYS A 215 -7.59 21.93 -6.48
C LYS A 215 -6.84 20.83 -5.74
N TRP A 216 -5.58 20.65 -6.07
CA TRP A 216 -4.73 19.66 -5.45
C TRP A 216 -4.60 19.87 -3.93
N CYS A 217 -4.70 18.80 -3.19
CA CYS A 217 -4.39 18.73 -1.77
C CYS A 217 -3.41 17.58 -1.51
N LEU A 218 -2.97 17.41 -0.26
CA LEU A 218 -2.30 16.16 0.13
C LEU A 218 -3.30 15.02 -0.08
N THR A 219 -2.90 14.06 -0.89
CA THR A 219 -3.67 12.89 -1.32
C THR A 219 -2.89 11.65 -0.90
N HIS A 220 -3.57 10.59 -0.50
CA HIS A 220 -2.92 9.38 0.02
C HIS A 220 -2.22 8.58 -1.07
N ILE A 221 -2.81 8.54 -2.27
CA ILE A 221 -2.39 7.78 -3.46
C ILE A 221 -2.61 6.27 -3.33
N ASP A 222 -2.43 5.70 -2.16
CA ASP A 222 -2.62 4.28 -1.88
C ASP A 222 -3.78 4.06 -0.90
N ALA A 223 -4.91 4.76 -1.12
CA ALA A 223 -6.12 4.69 -0.28
C ALA A 223 -6.91 3.41 -0.53
N VAL A 224 -6.26 2.26 -0.34
CA VAL A 224 -6.83 0.92 -0.56
C VAL A 224 -7.52 0.38 0.69
N PRO A 225 -8.50 -0.56 0.60
CA PRO A 225 -9.22 -1.11 1.76
C PRO A 225 -8.32 -1.58 2.90
N ASP A 226 -7.19 -2.23 2.58
CA ASP A 226 -6.23 -2.74 3.57
C ASP A 226 -5.58 -1.65 4.42
N ASN A 227 -5.58 -0.40 3.95
CA ASN A 227 -5.01 0.76 4.63
C ASN A 227 -6.03 1.51 5.52
N PHE A 228 -7.32 1.13 5.51
CA PHE A 228 -8.33 1.64 6.43
C PHE A 228 -8.45 0.71 7.63
N LEU A 229 -7.94 1.15 8.76
CA LEU A 229 -7.92 0.40 10.02
C LEU A 229 -9.10 0.80 10.89
N PHE A 230 -10.06 -0.11 11.06
CA PHE A 230 -11.18 0.05 11.99
C PHE A 230 -10.71 -0.32 13.39
N CYS A 231 -10.74 0.62 14.30
CA CYS A 231 -10.38 0.47 15.71
C CYS A 231 -11.47 1.06 16.63
N ASN A 232 -11.31 0.90 17.94
CA ASN A 232 -12.29 1.39 18.91
C ASN A 232 -12.53 2.91 18.83
N GLU A 233 -11.54 3.66 18.37
CA GLU A 233 -11.57 5.14 18.26
C GLU A 233 -12.07 5.62 16.90
N GLY A 234 -12.51 4.71 16.03
CA GLY A 234 -12.95 5.02 14.67
C GLY A 234 -12.07 4.43 13.59
N VAL A 235 -11.99 5.06 12.42
CA VAL A 235 -11.16 4.60 11.30
C VAL A 235 -9.92 5.46 11.17
N GLN A 236 -8.77 4.81 11.05
CA GLN A 236 -7.48 5.42 10.73
C GLN A 236 -7.01 4.98 9.35
N LEU A 237 -6.34 5.88 8.64
CA LEU A 237 -5.74 5.61 7.33
C LEU A 237 -4.22 5.49 7.51
N THR A 238 -3.65 4.35 7.15
CA THR A 238 -2.23 4.03 7.34
C THR A 238 -1.49 3.93 6.01
N ASP A 239 -0.17 3.80 6.07
CA ASP A 239 0.77 3.56 4.95
C ASP A 239 0.84 4.68 3.90
N TRP A 240 1.30 5.85 4.34
CA TRP A 240 1.41 7.10 3.59
C TRP A 240 2.66 7.21 2.70
N GLU A 241 3.25 6.10 2.28
CA GLU A 241 4.55 6.11 1.61
C GLU A 241 4.52 6.70 0.18
N TYR A 242 3.35 6.69 -0.49
CA TYR A 242 3.13 7.30 -1.81
C TYR A 242 2.50 8.69 -1.75
N ALA A 243 2.05 9.12 -0.58
CA ALA A 243 1.27 10.35 -0.44
C ALA A 243 2.01 11.60 -0.94
N GLY A 244 1.28 12.46 -1.65
CA GLY A 244 1.80 13.69 -2.25
C GLY A 244 0.67 14.63 -2.67
N MET A 245 1.04 15.78 -3.23
CA MET A 245 0.05 16.72 -3.80
C MET A 245 -0.54 16.14 -5.07
N GLN A 246 -1.86 15.96 -5.11
CA GLN A 246 -2.59 15.46 -6.27
C GLN A 246 -4.08 15.87 -6.21
N ASP A 247 -4.84 15.56 -7.26
CA ASP A 247 -6.31 15.59 -7.25
C ASP A 247 -6.83 14.50 -6.29
N PRO A 248 -7.67 14.86 -5.30
CA PRO A 248 -8.16 13.90 -4.30
C PRO A 248 -8.94 12.72 -4.88
N HIS A 249 -9.48 12.85 -6.10
CA HIS A 249 -10.26 11.78 -6.72
C HIS A 249 -9.39 10.60 -7.18
N VAL A 250 -8.06 10.73 -7.19
CA VAL A 250 -7.14 9.60 -7.39
C VAL A 250 -7.31 8.54 -6.30
N ASP A 251 -7.57 8.96 -5.05
CA ASP A 251 -7.79 8.02 -3.94
C ASP A 251 -9.04 7.16 -4.12
N ILE A 252 -10.09 7.71 -4.77
CA ILE A 252 -11.29 6.94 -5.12
C ILE A 252 -10.94 5.87 -6.17
N ALA A 253 -10.20 6.27 -7.21
CA ALA A 253 -9.78 5.36 -8.27
C ALA A 253 -8.91 4.22 -7.71
N MET A 254 -7.98 4.53 -6.81
CA MET A 254 -7.12 3.55 -6.17
C MET A 254 -7.90 2.54 -5.33
N PHE A 255 -8.89 3.01 -4.58
CA PHE A 255 -9.78 2.10 -3.83
C PHE A 255 -10.50 1.13 -4.77
N CYS A 256 -11.00 1.63 -5.91
CA CYS A 256 -11.73 0.81 -6.89
C CYS A 256 -10.85 -0.27 -7.52
N ILE A 257 -9.66 0.08 -8.03
CA ILE A 257 -8.80 -0.88 -8.73
C ILE A 257 -8.23 -1.95 -7.81
N TYR A 258 -7.92 -1.59 -6.56
CA TYR A 258 -7.46 -2.56 -5.56
C TYR A 258 -8.55 -3.52 -5.14
N SER A 259 -9.78 -3.03 -5.01
CA SER A 259 -10.96 -3.83 -4.67
C SER A 259 -11.44 -4.73 -5.81
N LEU A 260 -10.87 -4.62 -6.99
CA LEU A 260 -11.26 -5.32 -8.22
C LEU A 260 -12.74 -5.09 -8.56
N TYR A 261 -13.20 -3.84 -8.45
CA TYR A 261 -14.58 -3.46 -8.67
C TYR A 261 -14.95 -3.48 -10.17
N ASP A 262 -16.13 -4.00 -10.47
CA ASP A 262 -16.81 -3.74 -11.74
C ASP A 262 -17.40 -2.30 -11.76
N GLN A 263 -17.88 -1.85 -12.92
CA GLN A 263 -18.41 -0.51 -13.09
C GLN A 263 -19.54 -0.18 -12.09
N ARG A 264 -20.42 -1.13 -11.78
CA ARG A 264 -21.52 -0.93 -10.81
C ARG A 264 -20.99 -0.62 -9.40
N HIS A 265 -19.97 -1.35 -8.94
CA HIS A 265 -19.35 -1.09 -7.63
C HIS A 265 -18.57 0.22 -7.63
N VAL A 266 -17.92 0.57 -8.74
CA VAL A 266 -17.25 1.88 -8.90
C VAL A 266 -18.28 3.01 -8.79
N ASP A 267 -19.39 2.92 -9.51
CA ASP A 267 -20.45 3.93 -9.44
C ASP A 267 -21.04 4.08 -8.04
N ASN A 268 -21.28 2.97 -7.36
CA ASN A 268 -21.73 2.98 -5.97
C ASN A 268 -20.72 3.69 -5.03
N LEU A 269 -19.42 3.42 -5.18
CA LEU A 269 -18.39 4.04 -4.36
C LEU A 269 -18.30 5.55 -4.61
N ILE A 270 -18.40 5.97 -5.89
CA ILE A 270 -18.47 7.39 -6.27
C ILE A 270 -19.68 8.04 -5.63
N ASP A 271 -20.85 7.42 -5.71
CA ASP A 271 -22.09 7.96 -5.12
C ASP A 271 -21.99 8.08 -3.60
N ILE A 272 -21.37 7.12 -2.91
CA ILE A 272 -21.10 7.22 -1.47
C ILE A 272 -20.19 8.43 -1.16
N TYR A 273 -19.08 8.58 -1.89
CA TYR A 273 -18.15 9.68 -1.65
C TYR A 273 -18.78 11.06 -1.87
N PHE A 274 -19.65 11.21 -2.88
CA PHE A 274 -20.31 12.46 -3.23
C PHE A 274 -21.71 12.64 -2.63
N ASP A 275 -22.16 11.75 -1.76
CA ASP A 275 -23.52 11.75 -1.20
C ASP A 275 -24.61 11.78 -2.32
N GLY A 276 -24.39 11.04 -3.39
CA GLY A 276 -25.27 10.96 -4.57
C GLY A 276 -25.29 12.21 -5.46
N LYS A 277 -24.33 13.13 -5.30
CA LYS A 277 -24.27 14.42 -6.01
C LYS A 277 -23.02 14.58 -6.89
N CYS A 278 -22.53 13.49 -7.47
CA CYS A 278 -21.44 13.54 -8.41
C CYS A 278 -21.96 14.04 -9.78
N ASP A 279 -21.40 15.15 -10.29
CA ASP A 279 -21.69 15.57 -11.65
C ASP A 279 -21.02 14.64 -12.71
N LYS A 280 -21.54 14.67 -13.94
CA LYS A 280 -21.08 13.76 -15.00
C LYS A 280 -19.59 13.96 -15.31
N SER A 281 -19.13 15.20 -15.44
CA SER A 281 -17.73 15.48 -15.78
C SER A 281 -16.75 15.01 -14.70
N THR A 282 -17.11 15.15 -13.43
CA THR A 282 -16.35 14.61 -12.31
C THR A 282 -16.33 13.08 -12.33
N ARG A 283 -17.44 12.42 -12.64
CA ARG A 283 -17.51 10.96 -12.77
C ARG A 283 -16.61 10.44 -13.87
N ILE A 284 -16.69 11.04 -15.08
CA ILE A 284 -15.81 10.71 -16.21
C ILE A 284 -14.33 10.91 -15.82
N LYS A 285 -14.00 11.99 -15.13
CA LYS A 285 -12.63 12.20 -14.65
C LYS A 285 -12.17 11.08 -13.69
N ILE A 286 -13.03 10.58 -12.82
CA ILE A 286 -12.68 9.45 -11.95
C ILE A 286 -12.46 8.18 -12.77
N TYR A 287 -13.25 7.94 -13.80
CA TYR A 287 -13.01 6.85 -14.75
C TYR A 287 -11.66 6.99 -15.47
N CYS A 288 -11.30 8.23 -15.87
CA CYS A 288 -9.95 8.48 -16.40
C CYS A 288 -8.87 8.11 -15.38
N TYR A 289 -9.02 8.47 -14.10
CA TYR A 289 -8.06 8.08 -13.06
C TYR A 289 -8.02 6.57 -12.84
N ILE A 290 -9.14 5.85 -12.96
CA ILE A 290 -9.14 4.37 -12.87
C ILE A 290 -8.29 3.78 -13.99
N ALA A 291 -8.43 4.27 -15.22
CA ALA A 291 -7.59 3.81 -16.34
C ALA A 291 -6.10 4.12 -16.11
N VAL A 292 -5.78 5.34 -15.68
CA VAL A 292 -4.40 5.77 -15.41
C VAL A 292 -3.78 4.99 -14.25
N CYS A 293 -4.50 4.82 -13.13
CA CYS A 293 -4.05 4.05 -11.98
C CYS A 293 -3.88 2.56 -12.33
N GLY A 294 -4.79 2.00 -13.13
CA GLY A 294 -4.68 0.62 -13.62
C GLY A 294 -3.37 0.39 -14.37
N LEU A 295 -3.04 1.27 -15.32
CA LEU A 295 -1.76 1.17 -16.05
C LEU A 295 -0.57 1.38 -15.14
N LEU A 296 -0.64 2.37 -14.23
CA LEU A 296 0.44 2.66 -13.26
C LEU A 296 0.78 1.46 -12.40
N TRP A 297 -0.23 0.81 -11.82
CA TRP A 297 -0.01 -0.37 -10.97
C TRP A 297 0.34 -1.63 -11.76
N SER A 298 -0.11 -1.74 -13.01
CA SER A 298 0.40 -2.77 -13.94
C SER A 298 1.90 -2.62 -14.18
N ASN A 299 2.38 -1.39 -14.45
CA ASN A 299 3.81 -1.09 -14.62
C ASN A 299 4.61 -1.37 -13.33
N TRP A 300 4.05 -1.05 -12.17
CA TRP A 300 4.64 -1.39 -10.88
C TRP A 300 4.80 -2.92 -10.73
N CYS A 301 3.78 -3.71 -11.13
CA CYS A 301 3.85 -5.17 -11.09
C CYS A 301 4.95 -5.71 -12.03
N GLU A 302 5.10 -5.15 -13.23
CA GLU A 302 6.17 -5.52 -14.17
C GLU A 302 7.56 -5.26 -13.58
N TYR A 303 7.75 -4.10 -12.94
CA TYR A 303 8.99 -3.81 -12.22
C TYR A 303 9.25 -4.81 -11.09
N LYS A 304 8.26 -5.11 -10.28
CA LYS A 304 8.39 -6.09 -9.18
C LYS A 304 8.66 -7.50 -9.69
N LYS A 305 8.09 -7.88 -10.85
CA LYS A 305 8.40 -9.14 -11.52
C LYS A 305 9.88 -9.25 -11.92
N LYS A 306 10.49 -8.15 -12.42
CA LYS A 306 11.94 -8.08 -12.67
C LYS A 306 12.77 -8.35 -11.42
N LEU A 307 12.24 -8.04 -10.23
CA LEU A 307 12.85 -8.34 -8.93
C LEU A 307 12.47 -9.74 -8.39
N GLY A 308 11.82 -10.59 -9.20
CA GLY A 308 11.44 -11.95 -8.83
C GLY A 308 10.15 -12.06 -8.01
N VAL A 309 9.32 -11.00 -7.97
CA VAL A 309 8.01 -11.02 -7.28
C VAL A 309 6.90 -11.00 -8.30
N GLU A 310 6.13 -12.08 -8.39
CA GLU A 310 5.01 -12.20 -9.33
C GLU A 310 3.67 -11.97 -8.63
N PHE A 311 2.78 -11.22 -9.30
CA PHE A 311 1.45 -10.86 -8.80
C PHE A 311 0.31 -11.58 -9.55
N GLY A 312 0.63 -12.44 -10.55
CA GLY A 312 -0.35 -13.26 -11.26
C GLY A 312 -1.55 -12.48 -11.79
N GLU A 313 -2.75 -12.93 -11.43
CA GLU A 313 -4.02 -12.33 -11.89
C GLU A 313 -4.18 -10.86 -11.47
N TYR A 314 -3.59 -10.44 -10.34
CA TYR A 314 -3.67 -9.04 -9.92
C TYR A 314 -3.09 -8.09 -10.96
N SER A 315 -1.90 -8.40 -11.51
CA SER A 315 -1.29 -7.59 -12.58
C SER A 315 -2.17 -7.50 -13.82
N LEU A 316 -2.78 -8.63 -14.20
CA LEU A 316 -3.69 -8.69 -15.34
C LEU A 316 -4.95 -7.83 -15.12
N HIS A 317 -5.55 -7.87 -13.93
CA HIS A 317 -6.69 -7.03 -13.59
C HIS A 317 -6.34 -5.54 -13.64
N GLN A 318 -5.16 -5.15 -13.13
CA GLN A 318 -4.73 -3.75 -13.21
C GLN A 318 -4.60 -3.29 -14.64
N TYR A 319 -4.02 -4.11 -15.52
CA TYR A 319 -3.91 -3.82 -16.94
C TYR A 319 -5.28 -3.75 -17.64
N SER A 320 -6.23 -4.63 -17.26
CA SER A 320 -7.60 -4.60 -17.79
C SER A 320 -8.31 -3.29 -17.48
N TYR A 321 -8.13 -2.72 -16.28
CA TYR A 321 -8.69 -1.41 -15.94
C TYR A 321 -8.24 -0.29 -16.89
N ALA A 322 -6.97 -0.30 -17.31
CA ALA A 322 -6.46 0.69 -18.25
C ALA A 322 -7.24 0.67 -19.56
N LYS A 323 -7.57 -0.51 -20.08
CA LYS A 323 -8.27 -0.71 -21.35
C LYS A 323 -9.77 -0.47 -21.23
N GLU A 324 -10.40 -1.08 -20.23
CA GLU A 324 -11.84 -1.04 -20.04
C GLU A 324 -12.32 0.38 -19.74
N TYR A 325 -11.65 1.08 -18.83
CA TYR A 325 -12.05 2.42 -18.44
C TYR A 325 -11.69 3.47 -19.49
N TYR A 326 -10.64 3.27 -20.28
CA TYR A 326 -10.44 4.09 -21.46
C TYR A 326 -11.64 3.99 -22.42
N LYS A 327 -12.12 2.77 -22.71
CA LYS A 327 -13.28 2.55 -23.56
C LYS A 327 -14.55 3.19 -23.00
N ILE A 328 -14.83 3.00 -21.70
CA ILE A 328 -15.98 3.62 -21.02
C ILE A 328 -15.92 5.15 -21.14
N VAL A 329 -14.76 5.77 -20.91
CA VAL A 329 -14.57 7.23 -21.05
C VAL A 329 -14.88 7.68 -22.46
N MET A 330 -14.39 6.97 -23.47
CA MET A 330 -14.63 7.36 -24.87
C MET A 330 -16.10 7.22 -25.25
N GLU A 331 -16.82 6.24 -24.73
CA GLU A 331 -18.28 6.06 -24.91
C GLU A 331 -19.03 7.24 -24.25
N GLU A 332 -18.72 7.56 -22.99
CA GLU A 332 -19.36 8.68 -22.24
C GLU A 332 -19.16 10.05 -22.91
N LEU A 333 -17.98 10.29 -23.50
CA LEU A 333 -17.67 11.54 -24.21
C LEU A 333 -18.34 11.61 -25.58
N SER A 334 -18.55 10.48 -26.26
CA SER A 334 -19.26 10.45 -27.54
C SER A 334 -20.76 10.76 -27.42
N ASP A 335 -21.35 10.43 -26.28
CA ASP A 335 -22.76 10.71 -25.99
C ASP A 335 -23.01 12.21 -25.68
N GLU A 336 -21.96 13.01 -25.50
CA GLU A 336 -22.04 14.47 -25.29
C GLU A 336 -21.90 15.28 -26.61
N SER A 337 -21.52 14.62 -27.72
CA SER A 337 -21.27 15.27 -29.03
C SER A 337 -22.51 15.25 -29.90
#